data_2a59fb83cd7ebfa6bb6b5684ccbe3717
#
_entry.id   2a59fb83cd7ebfa6bb6b5684ccbe3717
#
_cell.length_a   1.000
_cell.length_b   1.000
_cell.length_c   1.000
_cell.angle_alpha   90.00
_cell.angle_beta   90.00
_cell.angle_gamma   90.00
#
_symmetry.space_group_name_H-M   'P 1'
#
loop_
_entity.id
_entity.type
_entity.pdbx_description
1 polymer ?
#
loop_
_entity_poly.entity_id
_entity_poly.type
_entity_poly.pdbx_seq_one_letter_code
_entity_poly.pdbx_strand_id
1 'polypeptide(L)'
;MPHHAEKRRMPYSASEMFALIADVEKYPQFLPWCAGCRVRGRKARDDGEVVDADLVISFKVFRERFGSRVTLNPACHEIVVEYLDGPFKYLNNSWRFTPISETECEVDFMVDFEFRSRTLQAIIGTVFNEAMRRIVRAFEQRAQVLYGGRVLAGS
;
A
#
# COMPACT_ATOMS: atom_id res chain seq x y z
N MET A 1 -16.41 9.96 -4.53
CA MET A 1 -15.01 10.05 -4.16
C MET A 1 -14.44 8.66 -3.96
N PRO A 2 -13.31 8.33 -4.62
CA PRO A 2 -12.78 6.97 -4.52
C PRO A 2 -12.36 6.63 -3.09
N HIS A 3 -12.99 5.61 -2.58
CA HIS A 3 -12.72 5.10 -1.24
C HIS A 3 -12.80 3.57 -1.30
N HIS A 4 -11.81 2.91 -0.72
CA HIS A 4 -11.77 1.45 -0.66
C HIS A 4 -11.31 1.02 0.71
N ALA A 5 -12.06 0.11 1.31
CA ALA A 5 -11.67 -0.53 2.57
C ALA A 5 -12.02 -2.01 2.48
N GLU A 6 -11.09 -2.86 2.87
CA GLU A 6 -11.35 -4.29 2.91
C GLU A 6 -10.56 -4.97 4.00
N LYS A 7 -11.07 -6.11 4.45
CA LYS A 7 -10.39 -7.03 5.34
C LYS A 7 -10.16 -8.33 4.59
N ARG A 8 -8.95 -8.86 4.69
CA ARG A 8 -8.59 -10.07 3.98
C ARG A 8 -7.70 -10.95 4.85
N ARG A 9 -8.08 -12.21 4.96
CA ARG A 9 -7.24 -13.19 5.65
C ARG A 9 -6.17 -13.68 4.68
N MET A 10 -4.92 -13.71 5.16
CA MET A 10 -3.77 -14.12 4.33
C MET A 10 -3.01 -15.25 5.00
N PRO A 11 -2.49 -16.23 4.21
CA PRO A 11 -1.72 -17.35 4.74
C PRO A 11 -0.26 -16.96 5.00
N TYR A 12 -0.06 -15.78 5.57
CA TYR A 12 1.25 -15.23 5.92
C TYR A 12 1.13 -14.55 7.27
N SER A 13 2.22 -14.54 8.04
CA SER A 13 2.19 -13.93 9.36
C SER A 13 2.02 -12.41 9.26
N ALA A 14 1.58 -11.78 10.36
CA ALA A 14 1.47 -10.33 10.44
C ALA A 14 2.82 -9.66 10.19
N SER A 15 3.91 -10.23 10.73
CA SER A 15 5.25 -9.71 10.51
C SER A 15 5.70 -9.80 9.06
N GLU A 16 5.38 -10.91 8.38
CA GLU A 16 5.70 -11.09 6.97
C GLU A 16 4.97 -10.08 6.09
N MET A 17 3.68 -9.91 6.31
CA MET A 17 2.88 -8.96 5.54
C MET A 17 3.27 -7.52 5.85
N PHE A 18 3.55 -7.21 7.11
CA PHE A 18 4.05 -5.89 7.50
C PHE A 18 5.36 -5.57 6.78
N ALA A 19 6.32 -6.49 6.79
CA ALA A 19 7.62 -6.27 6.16
C ALA A 19 7.48 -6.05 4.64
N LEU A 20 6.59 -6.79 3.99
CA LEU A 20 6.35 -6.66 2.55
C LEU A 20 5.80 -5.27 2.21
N ILE A 21 4.78 -4.82 2.93
CA ILE A 21 4.10 -3.56 2.67
C ILE A 21 4.96 -2.36 3.10
N ALA A 22 5.78 -2.53 4.14
CA ALA A 22 6.67 -1.48 4.63
C ALA A 22 7.82 -1.18 3.64
N ASP A 23 8.16 -2.11 2.78
CA ASP A 23 9.28 -1.99 1.86
C ASP A 23 8.87 -1.24 0.58
N VAL A 24 8.62 0.07 0.74
CA VAL A 24 8.10 0.91 -0.35
C VAL A 24 9.06 1.03 -1.52
N GLU A 25 10.34 0.87 -1.29
CA GLU A 25 11.35 0.95 -2.35
C GLU A 25 11.22 -0.17 -3.38
N LYS A 26 10.57 -1.27 -3.02
CA LYS A 26 10.36 -2.42 -3.90
C LYS A 26 9.07 -2.31 -4.71
N TYR A 27 8.20 -1.36 -4.40
CA TYR A 27 6.91 -1.22 -5.07
C TYR A 27 7.02 -1.15 -6.61
N PRO A 28 8.00 -0.44 -7.19
CA PRO A 28 8.11 -0.42 -8.67
C PRO A 28 8.38 -1.79 -9.29
N GLN A 29 8.84 -2.76 -8.52
CA GLN A 29 9.14 -4.10 -9.02
C GLN A 29 7.88 -4.94 -9.28
N PHE A 30 6.76 -4.62 -8.63
CA PHE A 30 5.58 -5.47 -8.71
C PHE A 30 4.24 -4.74 -8.76
N LEU A 31 4.15 -3.51 -8.25
CA LEU A 31 2.88 -2.78 -8.23
C LEU A 31 2.55 -2.21 -9.61
N PRO A 32 1.31 -2.41 -10.10
CA PRO A 32 0.89 -1.78 -11.35
C PRO A 32 0.89 -0.25 -11.17
N TRP A 33 1.24 0.43 -12.25
CA TRP A 33 1.27 1.90 -12.32
C TRP A 33 2.26 2.59 -11.39
N CYS A 34 3.07 1.86 -10.66
CA CYS A 34 4.14 2.44 -9.85
C CYS A 34 5.44 2.38 -10.65
N ALA A 35 5.83 3.53 -11.21
CA ALA A 35 6.99 3.62 -12.11
C ALA A 35 8.29 3.88 -11.37
N GLY A 36 8.24 4.35 -10.13
CA GLY A 36 9.43 4.62 -9.35
C GLY A 36 9.13 4.94 -7.90
N CYS A 37 10.14 4.80 -7.08
CA CYS A 37 10.09 5.18 -5.67
C CYS A 37 11.45 5.70 -5.24
N ARG A 38 11.45 6.84 -4.57
CA ARG A 38 12.66 7.42 -4.01
C ARG A 38 12.43 7.77 -2.55
N VAL A 39 13.19 7.19 -1.66
CA VAL A 39 13.13 7.52 -0.24
C VAL A 39 13.91 8.82 -0.02
N ARG A 40 13.23 9.85 0.50
CA ARG A 40 13.84 11.14 0.85
C ARG A 40 14.63 11.04 2.13
N GLY A 41 14.12 10.25 3.10
CA GLY A 41 14.77 10.08 4.39
C GLY A 41 14.04 9.10 5.27
N ARG A 42 14.73 8.61 6.28
CA ARG A 42 14.19 7.72 7.30
C ARG A 42 14.53 8.27 8.66
N LYS A 43 13.59 8.19 9.59
CA LYS A 43 13.80 8.65 10.95
C LYS A 43 13.27 7.60 11.91
N ALA A 44 14.16 7.10 12.78
CA ALA A 44 13.77 6.16 13.83
C ALA A 44 12.95 6.87 14.90
N ARG A 45 11.97 6.16 15.45
CA ARG A 45 11.14 6.59 16.58
C ARG A 45 11.12 5.49 17.62
N ASP A 46 10.66 5.80 18.84
CA ASP A 46 10.57 4.82 19.93
C ASP A 46 9.70 3.63 19.57
N ASP A 47 8.64 3.86 18.78
CA ASP A 47 7.66 2.84 18.41
C ASP A 47 7.81 2.35 16.96
N GLY A 48 8.88 2.76 16.27
CA GLY A 48 9.10 2.33 14.90
C GLY A 48 9.90 3.33 14.07
N GLU A 49 9.42 3.60 12.87
CA GLU A 49 10.17 4.39 11.88
C GLU A 49 9.22 5.26 11.06
N VAL A 50 9.69 6.42 10.63
CA VAL A 50 8.99 7.27 9.68
C VAL A 50 9.83 7.35 8.41
N VAL A 51 9.22 7.05 7.27
CA VAL A 51 9.87 7.07 5.96
C VAL A 51 9.17 8.10 5.09
N ASP A 52 9.92 9.12 4.64
CA ASP A 52 9.40 10.06 3.65
C ASP A 52 9.86 9.59 2.27
N ALA A 53 8.91 9.38 1.38
CA ALA A 53 9.17 8.79 0.08
C ALA A 53 8.37 9.46 -1.03
N ASP A 54 8.99 9.54 -2.21
CA ASP A 54 8.32 9.96 -3.43
C ASP A 54 7.97 8.71 -4.24
N LEU A 55 6.71 8.63 -4.66
CA LEU A 55 6.23 7.59 -5.55
C LEU A 55 5.86 8.23 -6.89
N VAL A 56 6.18 7.54 -7.97
CA VAL A 56 5.80 7.97 -9.32
C VAL A 56 4.69 7.06 -9.82
N ILE A 57 3.54 7.66 -10.12
CA ILE A 57 2.41 6.96 -10.71
C ILE A 57 2.42 7.21 -12.21
N SER A 58 2.35 6.14 -12.99
CA SER A 58 2.25 6.23 -14.44
C SER A 58 1.01 5.46 -14.90
N PHE A 59 0.05 6.18 -15.48
CA PHE A 59 -1.21 5.59 -15.94
C PHE A 59 -1.60 6.26 -17.26
N LYS A 60 -1.57 5.48 -18.34
CA LYS A 60 -1.82 5.99 -19.69
C LYS A 60 -0.89 7.17 -19.99
N VAL A 61 -1.44 8.35 -20.31
CA VAL A 61 -0.64 9.56 -20.60
C VAL A 61 -0.29 10.34 -19.33
N PHE A 62 -0.84 9.95 -18.20
CA PHE A 62 -0.57 10.61 -16.92
C PHE A 62 0.65 10.04 -16.25
N ARG A 63 1.54 10.90 -15.80
CA ARG A 63 2.71 10.53 -15.01
C ARG A 63 2.88 11.59 -13.94
N GLU A 64 2.67 11.20 -12.69
CA GLU A 64 2.66 12.10 -11.55
C GLU A 64 3.54 11.56 -10.42
N ARG A 65 4.22 12.48 -9.75
CA ARG A 65 4.98 12.17 -8.53
C ARG A 65 4.19 12.67 -7.33
N PHE A 66 4.14 11.89 -6.29
CA PHE A 66 3.60 12.38 -5.02
C PHE A 66 4.52 11.99 -3.86
N GLY A 67 4.61 12.90 -2.88
CA GLY A 67 5.34 12.65 -1.65
C GLY A 67 4.42 12.13 -0.57
N SER A 68 4.90 11.14 0.17
CA SER A 68 4.16 10.54 1.27
C SER A 68 5.05 10.37 2.48
N ARG A 69 4.43 10.43 3.66
CA ARG A 69 5.07 10.11 4.93
C ARG A 69 4.49 8.81 5.44
N VAL A 70 5.32 7.79 5.49
CA VAL A 70 4.92 6.45 5.90
C VAL A 70 5.37 6.22 7.33
N THR A 71 4.43 6.06 8.24
CA THR A 71 4.71 5.76 9.64
C THR A 71 4.60 4.26 9.84
N LEU A 72 5.71 3.63 10.22
CA LEU A 72 5.81 2.20 10.43
C LEU A 72 5.82 1.90 11.92
N ASN A 73 4.85 1.13 12.39
CA ASN A 73 4.77 0.72 13.79
C ASN A 73 4.76 -0.80 13.86
N PRO A 74 5.94 -1.44 13.95
CA PRO A 74 6.02 -2.91 13.96
C PRO A 74 5.42 -3.56 15.22
N ALA A 75 5.41 -2.87 16.35
CA ALA A 75 4.82 -3.42 17.56
C ALA A 75 3.32 -3.63 17.43
N CYS A 76 2.63 -2.71 16.74
CA CYS A 76 1.19 -2.79 16.48
C CYS A 76 0.86 -3.39 15.12
N HIS A 77 1.86 -3.74 14.32
CA HIS A 77 1.69 -4.19 12.93
C HIS A 77 0.80 -3.20 12.15
N GLU A 78 1.16 -1.93 12.20
CA GLU A 78 0.37 -0.87 11.57
C GLU A 78 1.23 0.03 10.70
N ILE A 79 0.70 0.40 9.54
CA ILE A 79 1.34 1.34 8.61
C ILE A 79 0.33 2.42 8.28
N VAL A 80 0.71 3.69 8.46
CA VAL A 80 -0.12 4.84 8.14
C VAL A 80 0.62 5.70 7.14
N VAL A 81 -0.05 6.02 6.04
CA VAL A 81 0.52 6.86 4.97
C VAL A 81 -0.19 8.21 4.97
N GLU A 82 0.59 9.28 5.14
CA GLU A 82 0.11 10.65 5.06
C GLU A 82 0.58 11.27 3.76
N TYR A 83 -0.26 12.09 3.16
CA TYR A 83 0.04 12.81 1.93
C TYR A 83 0.83 14.08 2.25
N LEU A 84 1.96 14.29 1.56
CA LEU A 84 2.78 15.48 1.73
C LEU A 84 2.57 16.48 0.59
N ASP A 85 2.75 16.03 -0.64
CA ASP A 85 2.63 16.90 -1.81
C ASP A 85 2.42 16.08 -3.09
N GLY A 86 1.83 16.69 -4.10
CA GLY A 86 1.62 16.07 -5.39
C GLY A 86 0.24 16.38 -5.99
N PRO A 87 -0.31 15.45 -6.80
CA PRO A 87 -1.50 15.72 -7.61
C PRO A 87 -2.83 15.52 -6.90
N PHE A 88 -2.82 15.19 -5.61
CA PHE A 88 -4.05 14.92 -4.86
C PHE A 88 -4.52 16.15 -4.11
N LYS A 89 -5.84 16.25 -3.93
CA LYS A 89 -6.42 17.15 -2.94
C LYS A 89 -6.17 16.59 -1.55
N TYR A 90 -6.32 15.27 -1.41
CA TYR A 90 -6.02 14.52 -0.21
C TYR A 90 -5.74 13.07 -0.57
N LEU A 91 -5.03 12.37 0.31
CA LEU A 91 -4.79 10.94 0.22
C LEU A 91 -4.63 10.40 1.63
N ASN A 92 -5.45 9.43 1.98
CA ASN A 92 -5.34 8.71 3.25
C ASN A 92 -5.20 7.23 2.94
N ASN A 93 -4.23 6.58 3.59
CA ASN A 93 -4.02 5.15 3.41
C ASN A 93 -3.54 4.56 4.72
N SER A 94 -4.06 3.41 5.07
CA SER A 94 -3.63 2.72 6.28
C SER A 94 -3.70 1.21 6.09
N TRP A 95 -2.83 0.52 6.83
CA TRP A 95 -2.73 -0.93 6.85
C TRP A 95 -2.62 -1.37 8.29
N ARG A 96 -3.36 -2.39 8.65
CA ARG A 96 -3.24 -3.05 9.95
C ARG A 96 -3.21 -4.55 9.72
N PHE A 97 -2.26 -5.21 10.37
CA PHE A 97 -2.09 -6.65 10.24
C PHE A 97 -2.34 -7.28 11.60
N THR A 98 -3.47 -7.97 11.74
CA THR A 98 -3.87 -8.59 13.01
C THR A 98 -3.48 -10.06 12.99
N PRO A 99 -2.57 -10.51 13.88
CA PRO A 99 -2.18 -11.91 13.93
C PRO A 99 -3.38 -12.80 14.25
N ILE A 100 -3.57 -13.86 13.45
CA ILE A 100 -4.55 -14.91 13.71
C ILE A 100 -3.81 -16.10 14.34
N SER A 101 -2.60 -16.38 13.81
CA SER A 101 -1.72 -17.42 14.31
C SER A 101 -0.28 -17.02 13.97
N GLU A 102 0.67 -17.91 14.21
CA GLU A 102 2.07 -17.66 13.85
C GLU A 102 2.28 -17.59 12.33
N THR A 103 1.36 -18.15 11.55
CA THR A 103 1.50 -18.25 10.08
C THR A 103 0.42 -17.51 9.31
N GLU A 104 -0.57 -16.92 9.98
CA GLU A 104 -1.69 -16.25 9.32
C GLU A 104 -2.02 -14.91 9.97
N CYS A 105 -2.54 -13.98 9.17
CA CYS A 105 -3.01 -12.71 9.69
C CYS A 105 -4.24 -12.25 8.92
N GLU A 106 -4.94 -11.27 9.50
CA GLU A 106 -5.98 -10.52 8.82
C GLU A 106 -5.39 -9.17 8.41
N VAL A 107 -5.46 -8.84 7.13
CA VAL A 107 -5.01 -7.56 6.59
C VAL A 107 -6.21 -6.64 6.49
N ASP A 108 -6.11 -5.50 7.16
CA ASP A 108 -7.12 -4.44 7.13
C ASP A 108 -6.52 -3.29 6.35
N PHE A 109 -7.10 -2.99 5.18
CA PHE A 109 -6.56 -2.02 4.23
C PHE A 109 -7.61 -0.94 3.93
N MET A 110 -7.19 0.32 3.96
CA MET A 110 -8.04 1.45 3.60
C MET A 110 -7.25 2.43 2.74
N VAL A 111 -7.88 2.91 1.67
CA VAL A 111 -7.37 4.03 0.88
C VAL A 111 -8.53 4.93 0.48
N ASP A 112 -8.28 6.23 0.57
CA ASP A 112 -9.27 7.27 0.28
C ASP A 112 -8.52 8.45 -0.31
N PHE A 113 -8.89 8.89 -1.52
CA PHE A 113 -8.16 9.96 -2.19
C PHE A 113 -9.03 10.70 -3.21
N GLU A 114 -8.55 11.89 -3.60
CA GLU A 114 -9.14 12.64 -4.68
C GLU A 114 -8.03 13.41 -5.41
N PHE A 115 -8.01 13.34 -6.72
CA PHE A 115 -7.07 14.10 -7.53
C PHE A 115 -7.51 15.56 -7.67
N ARG A 116 -6.55 16.47 -7.84
CA ARG A 116 -6.85 17.89 -8.16
C ARG A 116 -7.37 18.06 -9.58
N SER A 117 -6.85 17.26 -10.52
CA SER A 117 -7.28 17.25 -11.90
C SER A 117 -8.66 16.61 -12.04
N ARG A 118 -9.63 17.35 -12.57
CA ARG A 118 -10.97 16.81 -12.81
C ARG A 118 -10.96 15.72 -13.87
N THR A 119 -10.10 15.85 -14.88
CA THR A 119 -9.94 14.83 -15.91
C THR A 119 -9.43 13.53 -15.33
N LEU A 120 -8.37 13.60 -14.54
CA LEU A 120 -7.79 12.41 -13.91
C LEU A 120 -8.76 11.78 -12.91
N GLN A 121 -9.49 12.61 -12.16
CA GLN A 121 -10.49 12.12 -11.21
C GLN A 121 -11.63 11.38 -11.92
N ALA A 122 -12.08 11.89 -13.06
CA ALA A 122 -13.11 11.25 -13.86
C ALA A 122 -12.64 9.88 -14.39
N ILE A 123 -11.40 9.81 -14.86
CA ILE A 123 -10.82 8.56 -15.37
C ILE A 123 -10.71 7.53 -14.24
N ILE A 124 -10.15 7.90 -13.10
CA ILE A 124 -9.99 6.96 -11.98
C ILE A 124 -11.34 6.51 -11.43
N GLY A 125 -12.34 7.38 -11.46
CA GLY A 125 -13.69 7.04 -11.00
C GLY A 125 -14.32 5.91 -11.79
N THR A 126 -14.00 5.78 -13.08
CA THR A 126 -14.54 4.70 -13.91
C THR A 126 -13.78 3.38 -13.76
N VAL A 127 -12.50 3.43 -13.38
CA VAL A 127 -11.66 2.22 -13.30
C VAL A 127 -11.25 1.86 -11.87
N PHE A 128 -11.75 2.59 -10.89
CA PHE A 128 -11.28 2.47 -9.51
C PHE A 128 -11.36 1.05 -8.95
N ASN A 129 -12.50 0.38 -9.11
CA ASN A 129 -12.69 -0.97 -8.58
C ASN A 129 -11.71 -1.97 -9.21
N GLU A 130 -11.52 -1.87 -10.52
CA GLU A 130 -10.56 -2.72 -11.23
C GLU A 130 -9.13 -2.41 -10.78
N ALA A 131 -8.81 -1.14 -10.61
CA ALA A 131 -7.50 -0.71 -10.14
C ALA A 131 -7.20 -1.29 -8.75
N MET A 132 -8.16 -1.23 -7.84
CA MET A 132 -7.99 -1.77 -6.49
C MET A 132 -7.79 -3.28 -6.51
N ARG A 133 -8.55 -4.00 -7.34
CA ARG A 133 -8.37 -5.46 -7.49
C ARG A 133 -6.98 -5.81 -7.98
N ARG A 134 -6.45 -5.06 -8.93
CA ARG A 134 -5.10 -5.30 -9.47
C ARG A 134 -4.02 -5.01 -8.43
N ILE A 135 -4.18 -3.96 -7.65
CA ILE A 135 -3.23 -3.61 -6.59
C ILE A 135 -3.21 -4.70 -5.53
N VAL A 136 -4.37 -5.11 -5.04
CA VAL A 136 -4.47 -6.17 -4.02
C VAL A 136 -3.86 -7.47 -4.54
N ARG A 137 -4.18 -7.85 -5.78
CA ARG A 137 -3.62 -9.06 -6.39
C ARG A 137 -2.10 -8.98 -6.51
N ALA A 138 -1.56 -7.79 -6.83
CA ALA A 138 -0.12 -7.61 -6.94
C ALA A 138 0.57 -7.85 -5.60
N PHE A 139 0.00 -7.36 -4.50
CA PHE A 139 0.53 -7.63 -3.16
C PHE A 139 0.46 -9.11 -2.81
N GLU A 140 -0.64 -9.79 -3.14
CA GLU A 140 -0.78 -11.22 -2.90
C GLU A 140 0.28 -12.03 -3.68
N GLN A 141 0.47 -11.70 -4.95
CA GLN A 141 1.46 -12.36 -5.80
C GLN A 141 2.88 -12.11 -5.30
N ARG A 142 3.15 -10.89 -4.82
CA ARG A 142 4.45 -10.56 -4.24
C ARG A 142 4.72 -11.38 -2.99
N ALA A 143 3.71 -11.59 -2.14
CA ALA A 143 3.82 -12.44 -0.96
C ALA A 143 4.18 -13.87 -1.37
N GLN A 144 3.57 -14.39 -2.43
CA GLN A 144 3.89 -15.73 -2.96
C GLN A 144 5.34 -15.81 -3.44
N VAL A 145 5.82 -14.76 -4.09
CA VAL A 145 7.22 -14.71 -4.56
C VAL A 145 8.21 -14.69 -3.40
N LEU A 146 7.91 -13.89 -2.37
CA LEU A 146 8.84 -13.72 -1.23
C LEU A 146 8.79 -14.88 -0.22
N TYR A 147 7.61 -15.42 0.02
CA TYR A 147 7.39 -16.37 1.12
C TYR A 147 6.86 -17.73 0.68
N GLY A 148 6.63 -17.90 -0.62
CA GLY A 148 6.10 -19.14 -1.19
C GLY A 148 4.58 -19.21 -1.19
N GLY A 149 4.05 -20.08 -2.03
CA GLY A 149 2.61 -20.31 -2.10
C GLY A 149 2.14 -21.05 -0.85
N ARG A 150 1.15 -20.50 -0.16
CA ARG A 150 0.56 -21.07 1.05
C ARG A 150 -0.95 -21.07 0.94
N VAL A 151 -1.60 -21.96 1.67
CA VAL A 151 -3.05 -22.09 1.70
C VAL A 151 -3.53 -21.78 3.13
N LEU A 152 -4.65 -21.09 3.23
CA LEU A 152 -5.26 -20.78 4.54
C LEU A 152 -5.66 -22.06 5.25
N ALA A 153 -5.45 -22.09 6.57
CA ALA A 153 -5.85 -23.22 7.39
C ALA A 153 -7.37 -23.42 7.32
N GLY A 154 -7.81 -24.65 7.15
CA GLY A 154 -9.22 -24.97 7.02
C GLY A 154 -9.81 -24.76 5.63
N SER A 155 -8.97 -24.45 4.66
CA SER A 155 -9.40 -24.27 3.26
C SER A 155 -9.28 -25.57 2.47
#